data_caef2c6d079ae4e97ec3e8bf7da37aee
#
_entry.id   caef2c6d079ae4e97ec3e8bf7da37aee
#
_cell.length_a   1.000
_cell.length_b   1.000
_cell.length_c   1.000
_cell.angle_alpha   90.00
_cell.angle_beta   90.00
_cell.angle_gamma   90.00
#
_symmetry.space_group_name_H-M   'P 1'
#
loop_
_entity.id
_entity.type
_entity.pdbx_description
1 polymer ?
#
loop_
_entity_poly.entity_id
_entity_poly.type
_entity_poly.pdbx_seq_one_letter_code
_entity_poly.pdbx_strand_id
1 'polypeptide(L)'
;LQADPWDGYILGYPVKFTEHAQTLGVKGDLSVVNMSGYYSAMKAGGVDFASSMHLYFDQNLTAFRWTFRINGQPILSKAVSPANGSNTKSHFVTLASRP
;
A
#
# COMPACT_ATOMS: atom_id res chain seq x y z
N LEU A 1 3.98 28.38 -6.26
CA LEU A 1 4.94 27.34 -5.89
C LEU A 1 4.20 26.11 -5.38
N GLN A 2 4.26 25.06 -6.15
CA GLN A 2 3.67 23.80 -5.77
C GLN A 2 4.69 23.02 -4.93
N ALA A 3 4.31 22.58 -3.74
CA ALA A 3 5.19 21.79 -2.89
C ALA A 3 5.45 20.43 -3.55
N ASP A 4 6.71 19.99 -3.49
CA ASP A 4 7.08 18.66 -3.98
C ASP A 4 6.37 17.61 -3.09
N PRO A 5 5.61 16.65 -3.67
CA PRO A 5 4.95 15.61 -2.90
C PRO A 5 5.90 14.59 -2.29
N TRP A 6 7.18 14.64 -2.64
CA TRP A 6 8.19 13.69 -2.19
C TRP A 6 9.08 14.30 -1.11
N ASP A 7 9.52 13.47 -0.17
CA ASP A 7 10.36 13.91 0.95
C ASP A 7 11.82 14.09 0.55
N GLY A 8 12.22 13.55 -0.60
CA GLY A 8 13.57 13.67 -1.13
C GLY A 8 13.80 12.74 -2.32
N TYR A 9 15.04 12.66 -2.76
CA TYR A 9 15.44 11.81 -3.89
C TYR A 9 16.73 11.07 -3.56
N ILE A 10 16.82 9.82 -3.95
CA ILE A 10 18.03 9.00 -3.88
C ILE A 10 18.31 8.45 -5.27
N LEU A 11 19.49 8.76 -5.81
CA LEU A 11 19.92 8.35 -7.16
C LEU A 11 18.89 8.69 -8.24
N GLY A 12 18.22 9.84 -8.10
CA GLY A 12 17.20 10.31 -9.04
C GLY A 12 15.81 9.70 -8.82
N TYR A 13 15.64 8.79 -7.86
CA TYR A 13 14.35 8.20 -7.54
C TYR A 13 13.70 8.92 -6.37
N PRO A 14 12.38 9.20 -6.43
CA PRO A 14 11.67 9.87 -5.35
C PRO A 14 11.56 8.98 -4.10
N VAL A 15 11.66 9.60 -2.94
CA VAL A 15 11.62 8.94 -1.64
C VAL A 15 10.43 9.45 -0.84
N LYS A 16 9.71 8.53 -0.18
CA LYS A 16 8.64 8.85 0.74
C LYS A 16 8.95 8.24 2.11
N PHE A 17 8.94 9.08 3.15
CA PHE A 17 9.07 8.61 4.52
C PHE A 17 7.70 8.16 5.05
N THR A 18 7.68 7.05 5.76
CA THR A 18 6.45 6.51 6.34
C THR A 18 6.73 5.90 7.73
N GLU A 19 5.80 6.08 8.64
CA GLU A 19 5.86 5.48 9.98
C GLU A 19 5.68 3.96 9.96
N HIS A 20 5.18 3.41 8.85
CA HIS A 20 4.99 1.96 8.70
C HIS A 20 6.29 1.23 8.37
N ALA A 21 7.36 1.95 8.02
CA ALA A 21 8.67 1.37 7.80
C ALA A 21 9.32 0.98 9.14
N GLN A 22 10.23 0.02 9.07
CA GLN A 22 10.97 -0.42 10.27
C GLN A 22 12.02 0.60 10.69
N THR A 23 12.50 0.45 11.92
CA THR A 23 13.60 1.26 12.46
C THR A 23 14.86 1.06 11.63
N LEU A 24 15.63 2.13 11.46
CA LEU A 24 16.89 2.10 10.71
C LEU A 24 17.82 0.98 11.21
N GLY A 25 18.37 0.22 10.28
CA GLY A 25 19.24 -0.91 10.54
C GLY A 25 18.53 -2.26 10.53
N VAL A 26 17.21 -2.29 10.64
CA VAL A 26 16.40 -3.51 10.60
C VAL A 26 15.92 -3.77 9.18
N LYS A 27 15.74 -5.04 8.82
CA LYS A 27 15.20 -5.39 7.48
C LYS A 27 13.83 -4.74 7.27
N GLY A 28 13.70 -4.05 6.15
CA GLY A 28 12.45 -3.36 5.80
C GLY A 28 12.43 -1.87 6.17
N ASP A 29 13.56 -1.34 6.65
CA ASP A 29 13.70 0.10 6.91
C ASP A 29 13.78 0.92 5.62
N LEU A 30 14.35 0.34 4.58
CA LEU A 30 14.43 0.94 3.25
C LEU A 30 13.94 -0.08 2.22
N SER A 31 12.98 0.33 1.40
CA SER A 31 12.40 -0.52 0.38
C SER A 31 12.33 0.22 -0.95
N VAL A 32 12.64 -0.48 -2.02
CA VAL A 32 12.42 -0.02 -3.39
C VAL A 32 11.17 -0.74 -3.90
N VAL A 33 10.19 0.04 -4.33
CA VAL A 33 8.87 -0.49 -4.70
C VAL A 33 8.49 0.00 -6.09
N ASN A 34 8.10 -0.94 -6.95
CA ASN A 34 7.47 -0.64 -8.22
C ASN A 34 6.00 -1.05 -8.14
N MET A 35 5.12 -0.07 -8.02
CA MET A 35 3.70 -0.31 -7.82
C MET A 35 3.00 -0.92 -9.05
N SER A 36 3.63 -0.92 -10.23
CA SER A 36 3.09 -1.61 -11.40
C SER A 36 3.03 -3.13 -11.22
N GLY A 37 3.77 -3.67 -10.26
CA GLY A 37 3.74 -5.08 -9.90
C GLY A 37 2.70 -5.45 -8.85
N TYR A 38 1.80 -4.53 -8.49
CA TYR A 38 0.75 -4.75 -7.50
C TYR A 38 -0.63 -4.63 -8.16
N TYR A 39 -1.47 -5.62 -7.94
CA TYR A 39 -2.84 -5.64 -8.46
C TYR A 39 -3.81 -5.34 -7.34
N SER A 40 -4.68 -4.38 -7.55
CA SER A 40 -5.74 -4.03 -6.60
C SER A 40 -7.09 -4.09 -7.27
N ALA A 41 -8.09 -4.52 -6.53
CA ALA A 41 -9.48 -4.62 -6.99
C ALA A 41 -10.39 -3.95 -5.97
N MET A 42 -11.32 -3.14 -6.48
CA MET A 42 -12.37 -2.52 -5.69
C MET A 42 -13.72 -3.05 -6.13
N LYS A 43 -14.65 -3.18 -5.19
CA LYS A 43 -16.03 -3.49 -5.54
C LYS A 43 -16.59 -2.38 -6.43
N ALA A 44 -17.29 -2.74 -7.48
CA ALA A 44 -17.99 -1.80 -8.36
C ALA A 44 -18.97 -0.94 -7.56
N GLY A 45 -19.07 0.35 -7.91
CA GLY A 45 -19.89 1.32 -7.20
C GLY A 45 -19.17 2.15 -6.15
N GLY A 46 -17.91 1.81 -5.79
CA GLY A 46 -17.10 2.58 -4.85
C GLY A 46 -17.62 2.48 -3.41
N VAL A 47 -17.93 3.61 -2.80
CA VAL A 47 -18.44 3.68 -1.44
C VAL A 47 -19.97 3.56 -1.43
N ASP A 48 -20.48 2.49 -0.82
CA ASP A 48 -21.93 2.31 -0.63
C ASP A 48 -22.37 3.07 0.63
N PHE A 49 -23.45 3.84 0.49
CA PHE A 49 -24.05 4.58 1.60
C PHE A 49 -25.43 3.98 1.94
N ALA A 50 -25.69 3.82 3.22
CA ALA A 50 -27.01 3.40 3.72
C ALA A 50 -27.35 4.12 5.01
N SER A 51 -28.62 4.40 5.21
CA SER A 51 -29.14 4.98 6.44
C SER A 51 -30.32 4.15 6.95
N SER A 52 -30.49 4.11 8.27
CA SER A 52 -31.59 3.40 8.92
C SER A 52 -32.08 4.17 10.13
N MET A 53 -33.40 4.31 10.22
CA MET A 53 -34.08 4.85 11.39
C MET A 53 -34.55 3.75 12.35
N HIS A 54 -34.53 2.51 11.92
CA HIS A 54 -35.16 1.41 12.65
C HIS A 54 -34.28 0.83 13.77
N LEU A 55 -32.97 0.96 13.65
CA LEU A 55 -32.03 0.33 14.56
C LEU A 55 -32.09 0.92 16.00
N TYR A 56 -32.31 2.23 16.09
CA TYR A 56 -32.43 2.95 17.37
C TYR A 56 -33.69 3.83 17.38
N PHE A 57 -34.82 3.26 16.95
CA PHE A 57 -36.06 3.99 16.81
C PHE A 57 -36.57 4.57 18.14
N ASP A 58 -36.40 3.84 19.21
CA ASP A 58 -36.77 4.23 20.58
C ASP A 58 -35.94 5.39 21.13
N GLN A 59 -34.75 5.62 20.55
CA GLN A 59 -33.85 6.70 20.95
C GLN A 59 -33.88 7.90 20.02
N ASN A 60 -34.72 7.91 19.01
CA ASN A 60 -34.83 8.97 18.01
C ASN A 60 -33.52 9.23 17.26
N LEU A 61 -32.74 8.16 17.00
CA LEU A 61 -31.45 8.23 16.32
C LEU A 61 -31.55 7.64 14.92
N THR A 62 -30.79 8.23 13.99
CA THR A 62 -30.60 7.69 12.65
C THR A 62 -29.19 7.15 12.51
N ALA A 63 -29.07 5.90 12.10
CA ALA A 63 -27.77 5.27 11.85
C ALA A 63 -27.38 5.45 10.38
N PHE A 64 -26.11 5.80 10.15
CA PHE A 64 -25.52 5.94 8.82
C PHE A 64 -24.41 4.91 8.68
N ARG A 65 -24.31 4.31 7.48
CA ARG A 65 -23.28 3.31 7.18
C ARG A 65 -22.65 3.60 5.84
N TRP A 66 -21.32 3.63 5.82
CA TRP A 66 -20.52 3.66 4.61
C TRP A 66 -19.76 2.34 4.50
N THR A 67 -19.84 1.70 3.34
CA THR A 67 -19.15 0.44 3.08
C THR A 67 -18.24 0.61 1.87
N PHE A 68 -16.96 0.24 2.05
CA PHE A 68 -15.96 0.25 0.98
C PHE A 68 -15.23 -1.09 1.02
N ARG A 69 -15.10 -1.74 -0.12
CA ARG A 69 -14.41 -3.02 -0.24
C ARG A 69 -13.29 -2.92 -1.24
N ILE A 70 -12.09 -3.20 -0.78
CA ILE A 70 -10.87 -3.23 -1.59
C ILE A 70 -10.04 -4.44 -1.17
N ASN A 71 -9.35 -5.02 -2.13
CA ASN A 71 -8.35 -6.05 -1.89
C ASN A 71 -7.22 -5.88 -2.89
N GLY A 72 -6.05 -6.44 -2.58
CA GLY A 72 -4.91 -6.35 -3.46
C GLY A 72 -3.87 -7.41 -3.15
N GLN A 73 -3.06 -7.69 -4.15
CA GLN A 73 -1.95 -8.64 -4.01
C GLN A 73 -0.87 -8.35 -5.05
N PRO A 74 0.38 -8.75 -4.79
CA PRO A 74 1.41 -8.68 -5.81
C PRO A 74 1.08 -9.58 -7.01
N ILE A 75 1.43 -9.15 -8.22
CA ILE A 75 1.22 -9.93 -9.43
C ILE A 75 2.10 -11.18 -9.41
N LEU A 76 3.34 -11.04 -8.94
CA LEU A 76 4.28 -12.16 -8.85
C LEU A 76 4.23 -12.77 -7.45
N SER A 77 4.06 -14.08 -7.36
CA SER A 77 4.06 -14.82 -6.08
C SER A 77 5.45 -14.97 -5.48
N LYS A 78 6.49 -14.84 -6.28
CA LYS A 78 7.89 -14.94 -5.89
C LYS A 78 8.77 -14.15 -6.85
N ALA A 79 10.01 -13.88 -6.44
CA ALA A 79 10.98 -13.24 -7.30
C ALA A 79 11.28 -14.10 -8.55
N VAL A 80 11.51 -13.44 -9.66
CA VAL A 80 11.80 -14.09 -10.94
C VAL A 80 13.28 -14.43 -11.02
N SER A 81 13.60 -15.69 -11.33
CA SER A 81 14.97 -16.11 -11.59
C SER A 81 15.28 -15.89 -13.08
N PRO A 82 16.32 -15.12 -13.43
CA PRO A 82 16.69 -14.91 -14.82
C PRO A 82 17.28 -16.18 -15.45
N ALA A 83 17.16 -16.31 -16.76
CA ALA A 83 17.76 -17.44 -17.51
C ALA A 83 19.29 -17.39 -17.43
N ASN A 84 19.87 -16.22 -17.40
CA ASN A 84 21.33 -15.99 -17.27
C ASN A 84 21.60 -15.12 -16.05
N GLY A 85 22.41 -15.62 -15.13
CA GLY A 85 22.77 -14.91 -13.91
C GLY A 85 22.12 -15.51 -12.66
N SER A 86 22.58 -15.06 -11.51
CA SER A 86 22.16 -15.59 -10.20
C SER A 86 21.25 -14.63 -9.42
N ASN A 87 21.15 -13.37 -9.84
CA ASN A 87 20.37 -12.36 -9.12
C ASN A 87 18.90 -12.42 -9.52
N THR A 88 18.04 -12.67 -8.57
CA THR A 88 16.60 -12.65 -8.78
C THR A 88 16.09 -11.21 -8.94
N LYS A 89 14.95 -11.05 -9.63
CA LYS A 89 14.32 -9.76 -9.89
C LYS A 89 12.92 -9.73 -9.29
N SER A 90 12.57 -8.61 -8.69
CA SER A 90 11.27 -8.40 -8.08
C SER A 90 10.85 -6.93 -8.17
N HIS A 91 9.54 -6.68 -8.16
CA HIS A 91 8.99 -5.34 -8.05
C HIS A 91 9.15 -4.75 -6.64
N PHE A 92 9.42 -5.58 -5.65
CA PHE A 92 9.53 -5.19 -4.24
C PHE A 92 10.83 -5.73 -3.68
N VAL A 93 11.71 -4.82 -3.27
CA VAL A 93 13.02 -5.17 -2.73
C VAL A 93 13.25 -4.40 -1.45
N THR A 94 13.65 -5.09 -0.39
CA THR A 94 13.98 -4.48 0.90
C THR A 94 15.45 -4.64 1.19
N LEU A 95 16.01 -3.66 1.90
CA LEU A 95 17.37 -3.73 2.38
C LEU A 95 17.44 -4.71 3.55
N ALA A 96 18.50 -5.54 3.57
CA ALA A 96 18.73 -6.49 4.65
C ALA A 96 19.12 -5.79 5.96
N SER A 97 18.97 -6.51 7.08
CA SER A 97 19.43 -6.02 8.36
C SER A 97 20.95 -5.79 8.34
N ARG A 98 21.38 -4.74 9.00
CA ARG A 98 22.78 -4.35 9.11
C ARG A 98 23.08 -3.80 10.51
N PRO A 99 24.32 -3.96 10.98
CA PRO A 99 24.71 -3.44 12.29
C PRO A 99 24.68 -1.91 12.37
#